data_e3907cd874c135425b00f340e4d34171
#
_entry.id   e3907cd874c135425b00f340e4d34171
#
_cell.length_a   1.000
_cell.length_b   1.000
_cell.length_c   1.000
_cell.angle_alpha   90.00
_cell.angle_beta   90.00
_cell.angle_gamma   90.00
#
_symmetry.space_group_name_H-M   'P 1'
#
loop_
_entity.id
_entity.type
_entity.pdbx_description
1 polymer ?
#
loop_
_entity_poly.entity_id
_entity_poly.type
_entity_poly.pdbx_seq_one_letter_code
_entity_poly.pdbx_strand_id
1 'polypeptide(L)'
;MSYYVGKVNKNEYLILKDQNKIKFSFETTCFQGTKQFYQTNYLNVLNIDNFIYNLETEIDEYLKKNNLEFKNYELKSNIIFNNKQFIQFKVDKNVNILPDTKLLLDVEIDKIKMFKDNIYQIILKLINIKILN
;
A
#
# COMPACT_ATOMS: atom_id res chain seq x y z
N MET A 1 8.69 -17.70 9.51
CA MET A 1 7.86 -16.48 9.44
C MET A 1 6.41 -16.85 9.34
N SER A 2 5.61 -16.35 10.24
CA SER A 2 4.23 -16.78 10.31
C SER A 2 3.30 -15.60 10.06
N TYR A 3 2.51 -15.74 9.00
CA TYR A 3 1.40 -14.83 8.72
C TYR A 3 0.14 -15.34 9.40
N TYR A 4 -0.69 -14.41 9.82
CA TYR A 4 -2.05 -14.69 10.25
C TYR A 4 -3.01 -13.88 9.39
N VAL A 5 -4.03 -14.52 8.85
CA VAL A 5 -5.06 -13.84 8.05
C VAL A 5 -6.41 -14.20 8.66
N GLY A 6 -7.13 -13.17 9.10
CA GLY A 6 -8.42 -13.35 9.75
C GLY A 6 -9.47 -12.42 9.18
N LYS A 7 -10.67 -12.94 8.99
CA LYS A 7 -11.79 -12.17 8.46
C LYS A 7 -12.30 -11.21 9.53
N VAL A 8 -12.35 -9.92 9.20
CA VAL A 8 -12.85 -8.88 10.10
C VAL A 8 -14.33 -8.60 9.82
N ASN A 9 -14.69 -8.54 8.55
CA ASN A 9 -16.07 -8.40 8.13
C ASN A 9 -16.22 -9.02 6.74
N LYS A 10 -17.37 -8.83 6.10
CA LYS A 10 -17.70 -9.48 4.83
C LYS A 10 -16.64 -9.24 3.74
N ASN A 11 -16.02 -8.06 3.70
CA ASN A 11 -15.15 -7.66 2.62
C ASN A 11 -13.72 -7.32 3.05
N GLU A 12 -13.39 -7.54 4.33
CA GLU A 12 -12.09 -7.12 4.84
C GLU A 12 -11.44 -8.20 5.69
N TYR A 13 -10.13 -8.33 5.53
CA TYR A 13 -9.30 -9.26 6.29
C TYR A 13 -8.18 -8.52 6.98
N LEU A 14 -7.88 -8.96 8.20
CA LEU A 14 -6.69 -8.54 8.93
C LEU A 14 -5.53 -9.43 8.48
N ILE A 15 -4.36 -8.86 8.26
CA ILE A 15 -3.14 -9.62 8.03
C ILE A 15 -2.07 -9.19 9.02
N LEU A 16 -1.49 -10.16 9.71
CA LEU A 16 -0.42 -9.93 10.69
C LEU A 16 0.78 -10.80 10.32
N LYS A 17 1.96 -10.34 10.71
CA LYS A 17 3.19 -11.11 10.60
C LYS A 17 3.81 -11.16 12.00
N ASP A 18 4.04 -12.39 12.49
CA ASP A 18 4.55 -12.60 13.84
C ASP A 18 3.72 -11.86 14.91
N GLN A 19 2.38 -11.92 14.74
CA GLN A 19 1.38 -11.35 15.65
C GLN A 19 1.31 -9.82 15.64
N ASN A 20 1.96 -9.17 14.69
CA ASN A 20 1.97 -7.70 14.59
C ASN A 20 1.52 -7.24 13.21
N LYS A 21 0.99 -6.02 13.15
CA LYS A 21 0.75 -5.35 11.88
C LYS A 21 2.07 -5.27 11.10
N ILE A 22 1.99 -5.45 9.79
CA ILE A 22 3.17 -5.40 8.94
C ILE A 22 3.51 -3.93 8.67
N LYS A 23 4.71 -3.52 9.11
CA LYS A 23 5.21 -2.16 8.93
C LYS A 23 6.50 -2.19 8.16
N PHE A 24 6.71 -1.17 7.35
CA PHE A 24 7.95 -1.03 6.60
C PHE A 24 8.23 0.43 6.32
N SER A 25 9.48 0.74 6.00
CA SER A 25 9.92 2.08 5.65
C SER A 25 10.68 2.04 4.34
N PHE A 26 10.55 3.07 3.54
CA PHE A 26 11.33 3.17 2.32
C PHE A 26 11.56 4.62 1.93
N GLU A 27 12.66 4.86 1.23
CA GLU A 27 12.99 6.16 0.69
C GLU A 27 12.43 6.27 -0.72
N THR A 28 11.91 7.46 -1.03
CA THR A 28 11.32 7.70 -2.33
C THR A 28 11.36 9.20 -2.64
N THR A 29 10.85 9.56 -3.81
CA THR A 29 10.76 10.94 -4.26
C THR A 29 9.31 11.27 -4.56
N CYS A 30 8.87 12.44 -4.15
CA CYS A 30 7.52 12.91 -4.45
C CYS A 30 7.36 13.09 -5.95
N PHE A 31 6.32 12.51 -6.50
CA PHE A 31 5.99 12.58 -7.91
C PHE A 31 4.82 13.55 -8.09
N GLN A 32 5.01 14.63 -8.80
CA GLN A 32 3.97 15.63 -9.10
C GLN A 32 3.47 16.47 -7.92
N GLY A 33 4.04 16.36 -6.73
CA GLY A 33 3.57 17.08 -5.55
C GLY A 33 2.30 16.50 -4.95
N THR A 34 1.86 17.07 -3.82
CA THR A 34 0.57 16.69 -3.24
C THR A 34 -0.55 17.28 -4.08
N LYS A 35 -1.61 16.49 -4.27
CA LYS A 35 -2.75 16.90 -5.07
C LYS A 35 -4.05 16.67 -4.31
N GLN A 36 -4.87 17.71 -4.31
CA GLN A 36 -6.20 17.60 -3.72
C GLN A 36 -7.20 17.23 -4.81
N PHE A 37 -7.95 16.15 -4.54
CA PHE A 37 -9.01 15.71 -5.43
C PHE A 37 -10.29 15.60 -4.61
N TYR A 38 -11.27 16.42 -4.94
CA TYR A 38 -12.44 16.68 -4.10
C TYR A 38 -11.97 17.18 -2.73
N GLN A 39 -12.26 16.46 -1.67
CA GLN A 39 -11.85 16.86 -0.32
C GLN A 39 -10.72 15.99 0.23
N THR A 40 -10.10 15.20 -0.63
CA THR A 40 -9.03 14.29 -0.24
C THR A 40 -7.72 14.78 -0.80
N ASN A 41 -6.69 14.82 0.05
CA ASN A 41 -5.35 15.19 -0.35
C ASN A 41 -4.54 13.90 -0.56
N TYR A 42 -3.80 13.83 -1.65
CA TYR A 42 -3.01 12.66 -2.02
C TYR A 42 -1.54 13.01 -2.20
N LEU A 43 -0.70 12.11 -1.74
CA LEU A 43 0.74 12.14 -1.97
C LEU A 43 1.09 11.01 -2.95
N ASN A 44 1.64 11.35 -4.09
CA ASN A 44 2.12 10.39 -5.07
C ASN A 44 3.64 10.31 -4.98
N VAL A 45 4.16 9.09 -4.82
CA VAL A 45 5.60 8.87 -4.70
C VAL A 45 6.05 7.83 -5.71
N LEU A 46 7.27 8.01 -6.21
CA LEU A 46 7.82 7.09 -7.20
C LEU A 46 8.08 5.72 -6.60
N ASN A 47 7.77 4.69 -7.38
CA ASN A 47 8.15 3.33 -7.05
C ASN A 47 9.56 3.09 -7.60
N ILE A 48 10.58 3.46 -6.82
CA ILE A 48 11.97 3.46 -7.28
C ILE A 48 12.53 2.04 -7.34
N ASP A 49 12.20 1.22 -6.34
CA ASP A 49 12.66 -0.16 -6.22
C ASP A 49 11.48 -1.11 -6.43
N ASN A 50 11.80 -2.38 -6.64
CA ASN A 50 10.76 -3.42 -6.72
C ASN A 50 10.22 -3.84 -5.35
N PHE A 51 10.42 -3.02 -4.33
CA PHE A 51 10.06 -3.37 -2.96
C PHE A 51 8.56 -3.65 -2.80
N ILE A 52 7.71 -2.74 -3.28
CA ILE A 52 6.26 -2.91 -3.17
C ILE A 52 5.79 -4.10 -4.01
N TYR A 53 6.32 -4.24 -5.22
CA TYR A 53 5.99 -5.37 -6.07
C TYR A 53 6.34 -6.69 -5.37
N ASN A 54 7.54 -6.78 -4.79
CA ASN A 54 7.98 -8.00 -4.11
C ASN A 54 7.12 -8.30 -2.88
N LEU A 55 6.77 -7.26 -2.11
CA LEU A 55 5.90 -7.42 -0.94
C LEU A 55 4.52 -7.93 -1.34
N GLU A 56 3.92 -7.32 -2.36
CA GLU A 56 2.61 -7.73 -2.86
C GLU A 56 2.64 -9.17 -3.38
N THR A 57 3.69 -9.53 -4.11
CA THR A 57 3.84 -10.87 -4.66
C THR A 57 3.98 -11.91 -3.53
N GLU A 58 4.78 -11.62 -2.52
CA GLU A 58 4.96 -12.51 -1.38
C GLU A 58 3.64 -12.77 -0.65
N ILE A 59 2.89 -11.72 -0.40
CA ILE A 59 1.60 -11.84 0.28
C ILE A 59 0.59 -12.59 -0.59
N ASP A 60 0.53 -12.28 -1.89
CA ASP A 60 -0.37 -12.96 -2.81
C ASP A 60 -0.10 -14.46 -2.88
N GLU A 61 1.17 -14.84 -2.96
CA GLU A 61 1.56 -16.25 -2.97
C GLU A 61 1.14 -16.95 -1.66
N TYR A 62 1.36 -16.29 -0.53
CA TYR A 62 0.93 -16.84 0.76
C TYR A 62 -0.58 -17.04 0.82
N LEU A 63 -1.35 -16.03 0.40
CA LEU A 63 -2.80 -16.08 0.44
C LEU A 63 -3.34 -17.20 -0.45
N LYS A 64 -2.84 -17.32 -1.66
CA LYS A 64 -3.29 -18.36 -2.59
C LYS A 64 -2.95 -19.76 -2.12
N LYS A 65 -1.83 -19.91 -1.43
CA LYS A 65 -1.40 -21.20 -0.93
C LYS A 65 -2.14 -21.63 0.35
N ASN A 66 -2.46 -20.67 1.21
CA ASN A 66 -2.93 -20.97 2.57
C ASN A 66 -4.38 -20.59 2.86
N ASN A 67 -5.07 -19.90 1.93
CA ASN A 67 -6.44 -19.48 2.16
C ASN A 67 -7.27 -19.72 0.89
N LEU A 68 -8.24 -20.62 1.01
CA LEU A 68 -9.05 -21.04 -0.14
C LEU A 68 -9.84 -19.91 -0.78
N GLU A 69 -10.27 -18.91 0.01
CA GLU A 69 -11.05 -17.79 -0.53
C GLU A 69 -10.25 -16.98 -1.54
N PHE A 70 -8.93 -16.89 -1.40
CA PHE A 70 -8.10 -16.08 -2.28
C PHE A 70 -7.68 -16.78 -3.56
N LYS A 71 -7.93 -18.07 -3.69
CA LYS A 71 -7.49 -18.82 -4.89
C LYS A 71 -8.08 -18.29 -6.18
N ASN A 72 -9.31 -17.80 -6.13
CA ASN A 72 -10.01 -17.30 -7.30
C ASN A 72 -10.04 -15.77 -7.35
N TYR A 73 -9.26 -15.11 -6.52
CA TYR A 73 -9.19 -13.66 -6.48
C TYR A 73 -7.89 -13.17 -7.13
N GLU A 74 -7.98 -12.06 -7.83
CA GLU A 74 -6.84 -11.43 -8.46
C GLU A 74 -6.40 -10.22 -7.65
N LEU A 75 -5.09 -10.11 -7.42
CA LEU A 75 -4.52 -8.97 -6.70
C LEU A 75 -4.52 -7.73 -7.59
N LYS A 76 -5.10 -6.64 -7.06
CA LYS A 76 -4.95 -5.33 -7.65
C LYS A 76 -3.76 -4.64 -6.98
N SER A 77 -2.71 -4.37 -7.75
CA SER A 77 -1.51 -3.74 -7.23
C SER A 77 -1.77 -2.30 -6.76
N ASN A 78 -1.01 -1.86 -5.76
CA ASN A 78 -0.97 -0.45 -5.36
C ASN A 78 -0.10 0.38 -6.29
N ILE A 79 0.66 -0.26 -7.17
CA ILE A 79 1.52 0.45 -8.12
C ILE A 79 0.67 0.92 -9.29
N ILE A 80 0.71 2.23 -9.54
CA ILE A 80 -0.01 2.86 -10.64
C ILE A 80 1.00 3.26 -11.70
N PHE A 81 0.66 3.05 -12.97
CA PHE A 81 1.54 3.41 -14.08
C PHE A 81 0.92 4.54 -14.88
N ASN A 82 1.64 5.67 -14.95
CA ASN A 82 1.29 6.79 -15.79
C ASN A 82 2.61 7.49 -16.15
N ASN A 83 3.25 7.05 -17.22
CA ASN A 83 4.61 7.39 -17.64
C ASN A 83 5.69 6.89 -16.68
N LYS A 84 5.41 6.86 -15.40
CA LYS A 84 6.28 6.30 -14.36
C LYS A 84 5.45 5.47 -13.40
N GLN A 85 6.08 4.53 -12.73
CA GLN A 85 5.42 3.77 -11.66
C GLN A 85 5.40 4.61 -10.39
N PHE A 86 4.24 4.74 -9.79
CA PHE A 86 4.10 5.50 -8.55
C PHE A 86 3.07 4.86 -7.64
N ILE A 87 3.11 5.26 -6.37
CA ILE A 87 2.18 4.81 -5.35
C ILE A 87 1.50 6.03 -4.78
N GLN A 88 0.19 5.93 -4.56
CA GLN A 88 -0.63 7.03 -4.07
C GLN A 88 -1.05 6.76 -2.63
N PHE A 89 -0.81 7.73 -1.75
CA PHE A 89 -1.24 7.67 -0.36
C PHE A 89 -2.19 8.83 -0.06
N LYS A 90 -3.17 8.58 0.79
CA LYS A 90 -3.98 9.64 1.36
C LYS A 90 -3.20 10.33 2.46
N VAL A 91 -3.23 11.66 2.50
CA VAL A 91 -2.57 12.45 3.52
C VAL A 91 -3.52 13.51 4.04
N ASP A 92 -3.17 14.13 5.16
CA ASP A 92 -3.99 15.20 5.74
C ASP A 92 -4.06 16.40 4.79
N LYS A 93 -5.12 17.17 4.92
CA LYS A 93 -5.38 18.33 4.05
C LYS A 93 -4.27 19.37 4.08
N ASN A 94 -3.59 19.50 5.20
CA ASN A 94 -2.54 20.51 5.39
C ASN A 94 -1.16 20.01 4.98
N VAL A 95 -1.02 18.78 4.53
CA VAL A 95 0.25 18.29 4.01
C VAL A 95 0.47 18.87 2.61
N ASN A 96 1.59 19.54 2.43
CA ASN A 96 1.96 20.14 1.15
C ASN A 96 3.41 19.81 0.85
N ILE A 97 3.62 18.92 -0.12
CA ILE A 97 4.96 18.46 -0.49
C ILE A 97 5.16 18.76 -1.98
N LEU A 98 6.26 19.41 -2.29
CA LEU A 98 6.59 19.80 -3.64
C LEU A 98 7.12 18.63 -4.46
N PRO A 99 6.98 18.67 -5.79
CA PRO A 99 7.58 17.65 -6.66
C PRO A 99 9.08 17.53 -6.41
N ASP A 100 9.59 16.32 -6.61
CA ASP A 100 11.01 15.98 -6.49
C ASP A 100 11.59 16.07 -5.07
N THR A 101 10.75 16.26 -4.07
CA THR A 101 11.18 16.21 -2.67
C THR A 101 11.51 14.78 -2.28
N LYS A 102 12.67 14.58 -1.66
CA LYS A 102 13.09 13.26 -1.17
C LYS A 102 12.45 12.98 0.19
N LEU A 103 11.92 11.79 0.34
CA LEU A 103 11.13 11.42 1.51
C LEU A 103 11.55 10.06 2.05
N LEU A 104 11.44 9.92 3.37
CA LEU A 104 11.40 8.62 4.03
C LEU A 104 9.98 8.42 4.54
N LEU A 105 9.36 7.34 4.11
CA LEU A 105 7.98 7.04 4.48
C LEU A 105 7.92 5.81 5.39
N ASP A 106 7.13 5.91 6.45
CA ASP A 106 6.76 4.76 7.27
C ASP A 106 5.35 4.35 6.92
N VAL A 107 5.18 3.09 6.54
CA VAL A 107 3.92 2.55 6.02
C VAL A 107 3.53 1.31 6.78
N GLU A 108 2.24 1.14 6.97
CA GLU A 108 1.66 -0.05 7.59
C GLU A 108 0.68 -0.69 6.61
N ILE A 109 0.66 -2.02 6.58
CA ILE A 109 -0.43 -2.72 5.90
C ILE A 109 -1.64 -2.68 6.82
N ASP A 110 -2.65 -1.94 6.41
CA ASP A 110 -3.84 -1.73 7.22
C ASP A 110 -4.75 -2.96 7.20
N LYS A 111 -5.03 -3.47 6.01
CA LYS A 111 -5.94 -4.60 5.82
C LYS A 111 -5.85 -5.10 4.39
N ILE A 112 -6.53 -6.22 4.14
CA ILE A 112 -6.81 -6.69 2.79
C ILE A 112 -8.29 -6.43 2.53
N LYS A 113 -8.60 -5.77 1.42
CA LYS A 113 -9.97 -5.44 1.05
C LYS A 113 -10.38 -6.19 -0.20
N MET A 114 -11.55 -6.83 -0.12
CA MET A 114 -12.15 -7.56 -1.23
C MET A 114 -13.10 -6.63 -1.98
N PHE A 115 -13.02 -6.67 -3.31
CA PHE A 115 -13.89 -5.88 -4.17
C PHE A 115 -14.75 -6.81 -5.02
N LYS A 116 -15.67 -6.22 -5.77
CA LYS A 116 -16.46 -6.95 -6.77
C LYS A 116 -15.54 -7.52 -7.85
N ASP A 117 -16.04 -8.50 -8.59
CA ASP A 117 -15.34 -9.14 -9.71
C ASP A 117 -14.10 -9.95 -9.29
N ASN A 118 -14.12 -10.46 -8.05
CA ASN A 118 -13.06 -11.32 -7.53
C ASN A 118 -11.69 -10.64 -7.54
N ILE A 119 -11.66 -9.40 -7.11
CA ILE A 119 -10.44 -8.61 -6.99
C ILE A 119 -10.21 -8.29 -5.52
N TYR A 120 -8.95 -8.33 -5.06
CA TYR A 120 -8.59 -7.85 -3.74
C TYR A 120 -7.40 -6.90 -3.82
N GLN A 121 -7.24 -6.08 -2.80
CA GLN A 121 -6.13 -5.14 -2.71
C GLN A 121 -5.59 -5.11 -1.29
N ILE A 122 -4.27 -5.02 -1.18
CA ILE A 122 -3.58 -4.81 0.09
C ILE A 122 -3.62 -3.30 0.37
N ILE A 123 -4.33 -2.90 1.41
CA ILE A 123 -4.52 -1.48 1.70
C ILE A 123 -3.35 -0.98 2.54
N LEU A 124 -2.62 -0.02 2.02
CA LEU A 124 -1.48 0.59 2.69
C LEU A 124 -1.90 1.87 3.39
N LYS A 125 -1.37 2.07 4.59
CA LYS A 125 -1.63 3.27 5.38
C LYS A 125 -0.31 3.98 5.66
N LEU A 126 -0.23 5.24 5.29
CA LEU A 126 0.93 6.06 5.57
C LEU A 126 0.91 6.49 7.04
N ILE A 127 1.96 6.14 7.77
CA ILE A 127 2.07 6.42 9.20
C ILE A 127 2.85 7.69 9.45
N ASN A 128 3.96 7.87 8.73
CA ASN A 128 4.83 9.02 8.96
C ASN A 128 5.56 9.42 7.69
N ILE A 129 5.81 10.71 7.55
CA ILE A 129 6.56 11.29 6.44
C ILE A 129 7.73 12.08 7.01
N LYS A 130 8.94 11.78 6.53
CA LYS A 130 10.13 12.54 6.87
C LYS A 130 10.75 13.11 5.60
N ILE A 131 10.95 14.40 5.56
CA ILE A 131 11.60 15.05 4.42
C ILE A 131 13.12 14.92 4.58
N LEU A 132 13.78 14.43 3.51
CA LEU A 132 15.20 14.14 3.51
C LEU A 132 15.92 15.21 2.68
N ASN A 133 16.25 16.29 3.10
CA ASN A 133 17.01 17.26 2.32
C ASN A 133 18.22 17.78 3.10
#